data_9a0e0abaf3b159f9d5a011414881e7a1
#
_entry.id   9a0e0abaf3b159f9d5a011414881e7a1
#
_cell.length_a   1.000
_cell.length_b   1.000
_cell.length_c   1.000
_cell.angle_alpha   90.00
_cell.angle_beta   90.00
_cell.angle_gamma   90.00
#
_symmetry.space_group_name_H-M   'P 1'
#
loop_
_entity.id
_entity.type
_entity.pdbx_description
1 polymer ?
#
loop_
_entity_poly.entity_id
_entity_poly.type
_entity_poly.pdbx_seq_one_letter_code
_entity_poly.pdbx_strand_id
1 'polypeptide(L)'
;MDHRAVPGRMADMPPGAQGANPYVRPAMQRHTSGLRLVSEDRERIVRKDQMCVKCGTAITGQFVRALSGVYHLDCFTCADCGRNVASKFFSATPDMVLAAGGGDQFPLCETDYFRRLDLLCARCGHALRGSYITALGSKYHVDHFTCSMCSTPFGPEDSYYEHEGQVYCHFHYSTLFAIQCSGCQTAILKQFVEINRNNADEHWHPECYMIHRYWKIKLAPSAPSHADAVQDVSLSMPGALALTPSSSEEQLASSNNVQETPASVLQKQRTMEMRVFTIWRVLSSFEESSAGCISDMLRHVSNGKYVGGVRFAARFVLHVEVLFSAIDELEMHFHHAQAQRIQYVREARMLCKKIVNFFSLLSHTQETGAQRMHITQELLSLVT
;
A
#
# COMPACT_ATOMS: atom_id res chain seq x y z
N MET A 1 6.36 -21.71 -4.87
CA MET A 1 6.80 -20.87 -3.71
C MET A 1 6.03 -19.56 -3.82
N ASP A 2 5.01 -19.41 -2.97
CA ASP A 2 4.09 -18.27 -3.06
C ASP A 2 4.77 -16.99 -2.52
N HIS A 3 5.35 -16.18 -3.40
CA HIS A 3 5.78 -14.83 -3.09
C HIS A 3 4.57 -13.88 -3.15
N ARG A 4 3.64 -14.01 -2.20
CA ARG A 4 2.61 -12.99 -2.00
C ARG A 4 3.18 -11.90 -1.10
N ALA A 5 3.57 -10.79 -1.70
CA ALA A 5 3.76 -9.56 -0.95
C ALA A 5 2.41 -9.15 -0.36
N VAL A 6 2.29 -9.18 0.95
CA VAL A 6 1.14 -8.62 1.66
C VAL A 6 1.50 -7.19 2.05
N PRO A 7 0.94 -6.16 1.41
CA PRO A 7 1.14 -4.79 1.88
C PRO A 7 0.47 -4.65 3.23
N GLY A 8 1.26 -4.63 4.30
CA GLY A 8 0.79 -4.27 5.62
C GLY A 8 0.55 -2.77 5.67
N ARG A 9 -0.69 -2.33 5.83
CA ARG A 9 -0.99 -0.95 6.20
C ARG A 9 -1.00 -0.81 7.71
N MET A 10 -0.39 0.25 8.23
CA MET A 10 -0.55 0.65 9.64
C MET A 10 -1.99 1.03 9.99
N ALA A 11 -2.88 1.18 9.02
CA ALA A 11 -4.27 1.56 9.19
C ALA A 11 -5.18 0.87 8.16
N ASP A 12 -5.73 -0.29 8.52
CA ASP A 12 -7.01 -0.75 8.00
C ASP A 12 -8.05 -0.57 9.10
N MET A 13 -8.61 0.65 9.19
CA MET A 13 -9.77 0.93 10.03
C MET A 13 -11.03 1.02 9.18
N PRO A 14 -12.14 0.39 9.59
CA PRO A 14 -13.44 0.65 8.98
C PRO A 14 -13.85 2.13 9.24
N PRO A 15 -14.56 2.79 8.31
CA PRO A 15 -14.99 4.17 8.49
C PRO A 15 -15.99 4.25 9.65
N GLY A 16 -15.61 4.92 10.75
CA GLY A 16 -16.52 5.19 11.87
C GLY A 16 -15.93 5.23 13.27
N ALA A 17 -14.68 4.87 13.50
CA ALA A 17 -14.05 4.93 14.82
C ALA A 17 -13.07 6.11 14.90
N GLN A 18 -13.58 7.26 15.30
CA GLN A 18 -12.74 8.34 15.84
C GLN A 18 -12.29 7.93 17.25
N GLY A 19 -10.99 7.73 17.43
CA GLY A 19 -10.38 7.53 18.73
C GLY A 19 -9.51 6.30 18.83
N ALA A 20 -8.21 6.52 19.03
CA ALA A 20 -7.14 5.57 19.35
C ALA A 20 -6.80 4.53 18.26
N ASN A 21 -5.61 4.69 17.69
CA ASN A 21 -4.97 3.72 16.82
C ASN A 21 -4.99 2.32 17.49
N PRO A 22 -5.67 1.30 16.91
CA PRO A 22 -5.80 -0.02 17.54
C PRO A 22 -4.47 -0.77 17.68
N TYR A 23 -3.41 -0.29 17.03
CA TYR A 23 -2.05 -0.85 17.11
C TYR A 23 -1.19 -0.18 18.19
N VAL A 24 -1.67 0.88 18.83
CA VAL A 24 -0.96 1.58 19.90
C VAL A 24 -1.69 1.35 21.21
N ARG A 25 -1.17 0.50 22.07
CA ARG A 25 -1.72 0.32 23.41
C ARG A 25 -1.14 1.35 24.38
N PRO A 26 -1.97 1.97 25.25
CA PRO A 26 -1.47 2.91 26.25
C PRO A 26 -0.56 2.18 27.27
N ALA A 27 0.40 2.93 27.79
CA ALA A 27 1.32 2.45 28.80
C ALA A 27 0.58 1.88 30.00
N MET A 28 0.97 0.70 30.43
CA MET A 28 0.52 0.15 31.72
C MET A 28 0.95 1.08 32.85
N GLN A 29 0.00 1.45 33.71
CA GLN A 29 0.30 2.22 34.91
C GLN A 29 1.35 1.49 35.75
N ARG A 30 2.36 2.24 36.20
CA ARG A 30 3.43 1.72 37.03
C ARG A 30 2.90 1.28 38.37
N HIS A 31 2.78 0.02 38.60
CA HIS A 31 2.73 -0.52 39.96
C HIS A 31 4.16 -0.69 40.47
N THR A 32 4.80 0.42 40.84
CA THR A 32 6.00 0.37 41.65
C THR A 32 5.53 0.27 43.10
N SER A 33 5.58 -0.93 43.63
CA SER A 33 5.47 -1.11 45.09
C SER A 33 6.66 -0.38 45.70
N GLY A 34 6.37 0.62 46.55
CA GLY A 34 7.43 1.46 47.12
C GLY A 34 8.41 0.62 47.96
N LEU A 35 9.69 0.67 47.52
CA LEU A 35 10.80 0.19 48.34
C LEU A 35 11.00 1.16 49.50
N ARG A 36 10.79 0.69 50.72
CA ARG A 36 11.29 1.39 51.92
C ARG A 36 12.65 0.79 52.27
N LEU A 37 13.74 1.48 51.94
CA LEU A 37 15.03 1.28 52.58
C LEU A 37 14.95 1.92 53.99
N VAL A 38 15.10 1.11 55.03
CA VAL A 38 15.19 1.60 56.39
C VAL A 38 16.67 1.68 56.74
N SER A 39 17.21 2.91 56.84
CA SER A 39 18.54 3.19 57.32
C SER A 39 18.58 3.10 58.87
N GLU A 40 19.67 2.55 59.38
CA GLU A 40 19.99 2.41 60.80
C GLU A 40 20.33 3.74 61.46
N ASP A 41 19.29 4.54 61.86
CA ASP A 41 19.52 5.58 62.89
C ASP A 41 18.24 5.70 63.71
N ARG A 42 17.93 4.65 64.50
CA ARG A 42 17.24 4.71 65.79
C ARG A 42 17.41 3.40 66.52
N GLU A 43 18.15 3.50 67.62
CA GLU A 43 18.22 2.66 68.82
C GLU A 43 17.61 1.23 68.77
N ARG A 44 18.53 0.30 68.86
CA ARG A 44 18.42 -1.05 69.41
C ARG A 44 17.15 -1.33 70.23
N ILE A 45 16.10 -1.66 69.53
CA ILE A 45 15.20 -2.68 69.99
C ILE A 45 15.40 -3.84 69.03
N VAL A 46 16.23 -4.78 69.41
CA VAL A 46 16.35 -6.08 68.76
C VAL A 46 15.01 -6.75 68.96
N ARG A 47 14.11 -6.53 67.97
CA ARG A 47 12.97 -7.43 67.81
C ARG A 47 13.56 -8.73 67.33
N LYS A 48 13.72 -9.71 68.26
CA LYS A 48 13.86 -11.11 67.92
C LYS A 48 12.87 -11.41 66.84
N ASP A 49 13.30 -12.07 65.75
CA ASP A 49 12.51 -12.75 64.74
C ASP A 49 12.16 -11.98 63.43
N GLN A 50 13.12 -11.24 62.86
CA GLN A 50 13.02 -10.98 61.44
C GLN A 50 13.85 -12.01 60.69
N MET A 51 13.23 -13.10 60.28
CA MET A 51 13.84 -14.14 59.48
C MET A 51 13.65 -13.79 57.98
N CYS A 52 14.70 -13.93 57.20
CA CYS A 52 14.64 -13.74 55.75
C CYS A 52 13.76 -14.81 55.12
N VAL A 53 12.72 -14.43 54.41
CA VAL A 53 11.79 -15.34 53.73
C VAL A 53 12.48 -16.30 52.76
N LYS A 54 13.58 -15.86 52.13
CA LYS A 54 14.29 -16.70 51.16
C LYS A 54 15.23 -17.71 51.74
N CYS A 55 16.05 -17.32 52.70
CA CYS A 55 17.10 -18.21 53.23
C CYS A 55 16.79 -18.72 54.65
N GLY A 56 15.73 -18.23 55.32
CA GLY A 56 15.34 -18.69 56.65
C GLY A 56 16.31 -18.27 57.75
N THR A 57 17.29 -17.38 57.55
CA THR A 57 18.23 -16.91 58.55
C THR A 57 17.84 -15.54 59.09
N ALA A 58 18.28 -15.23 60.34
CA ALA A 58 18.00 -13.96 60.96
C ALA A 58 18.67 -12.79 60.19
N ILE A 59 17.93 -11.69 60.01
CA ILE A 59 18.43 -10.51 59.28
C ILE A 59 19.16 -9.60 60.25
N THR A 60 20.43 -9.35 59.95
CA THR A 60 21.27 -8.36 60.61
C THR A 60 21.69 -7.29 59.61
N GLY A 61 21.45 -6.00 59.94
CA GLY A 61 21.80 -4.89 59.05
C GLY A 61 20.65 -4.47 58.10
N GLN A 62 21.01 -3.98 56.94
CA GLN A 62 20.09 -3.47 55.92
C GLN A 62 19.25 -4.63 55.31
N PHE A 63 17.98 -4.36 55.09
CA PHE A 63 17.03 -5.35 54.53
C PHE A 63 16.02 -4.72 53.61
N VAL A 64 15.36 -5.55 52.82
CA VAL A 64 14.24 -5.19 51.97
C VAL A 64 12.94 -5.71 52.61
N ARG A 65 11.95 -4.82 52.77
CA ARG A 65 10.59 -5.24 53.14
C ARG A 65 9.69 -5.11 51.92
N ALA A 66 9.28 -6.24 51.35
CA ALA A 66 8.46 -6.31 50.14
C ALA A 66 7.65 -7.62 50.10
N LEU A 67 6.58 -7.67 49.33
CA LEU A 67 5.79 -8.90 49.10
C LEU A 67 5.38 -9.58 50.39
N SER A 68 4.93 -8.78 51.35
CA SER A 68 4.50 -9.25 52.70
C SER A 68 5.59 -9.91 53.54
N GLY A 69 6.86 -9.86 53.12
CA GLY A 69 8.00 -10.46 53.82
C GLY A 69 9.19 -9.53 54.00
N VAL A 70 10.23 -10.06 54.65
CA VAL A 70 11.52 -9.37 54.80
C VAL A 70 12.65 -10.24 54.23
N TYR A 71 13.62 -9.58 53.59
CA TYR A 71 14.68 -10.25 52.84
C TYR A 71 16.02 -9.57 53.09
N HIS A 72 17.12 -10.33 53.14
CA HIS A 72 18.44 -9.71 52.98
C HIS A 72 18.54 -9.03 51.63
N LEU A 73 19.36 -7.99 51.52
CA LEU A 73 19.61 -7.30 50.22
C LEU A 73 20.01 -8.27 49.13
N ASP A 74 20.91 -9.20 49.42
CA ASP A 74 21.40 -10.19 48.47
C ASP A 74 20.44 -11.34 48.21
N CYS A 75 19.48 -11.55 49.11
CA CYS A 75 18.44 -12.55 48.93
C CYS A 75 17.26 -12.06 48.10
N PHE A 76 17.10 -10.75 47.91
CA PHE A 76 15.98 -10.21 47.13
C PHE A 76 16.36 -10.17 45.66
N THR A 77 16.13 -11.30 44.97
CA THR A 77 16.52 -11.53 43.58
C THR A 77 15.31 -11.84 42.70
N CYS A 78 15.43 -11.50 41.43
CA CYS A 78 14.43 -11.87 40.42
C CYS A 78 14.23 -13.39 40.38
N ALA A 79 12.97 -13.82 40.35
CA ALA A 79 12.61 -15.24 40.36
C ALA A 79 13.08 -15.97 39.08
N ASP A 80 13.16 -15.27 37.94
CA ASP A 80 13.51 -15.87 36.65
C ASP A 80 15.02 -15.86 36.38
N CYS A 81 15.69 -14.71 36.54
CA CYS A 81 17.10 -14.59 36.17
C CYS A 81 18.06 -14.52 37.36
N GLY A 82 17.60 -14.53 38.60
CA GLY A 82 18.41 -14.49 39.81
C GLY A 82 19.10 -13.15 40.08
N ARG A 83 19.01 -12.13 39.21
CA ARG A 83 19.59 -10.80 39.42
C ARG A 83 19.04 -10.15 40.67
N ASN A 84 19.90 -9.46 41.42
CA ASN A 84 19.47 -8.67 42.57
C ASN A 84 18.51 -7.56 42.11
N VAL A 85 17.39 -7.44 42.81
CA VAL A 85 16.30 -6.46 42.49
C VAL A 85 15.94 -5.59 43.70
N ALA A 86 16.81 -5.54 44.71
CA ALA A 86 16.60 -4.76 45.94
C ALA A 86 16.39 -3.26 45.65
N SER A 87 16.96 -2.73 44.59
CA SER A 87 16.81 -1.32 44.19
C SER A 87 15.51 -1.06 43.40
N LYS A 88 15.06 -2.01 42.59
CA LYS A 88 13.85 -1.91 41.76
C LYS A 88 13.35 -3.29 41.37
N PHE A 89 12.09 -3.54 41.67
CA PHE A 89 11.44 -4.79 41.29
C PHE A 89 10.01 -4.55 40.80
N PHE A 90 9.46 -5.58 40.17
CA PHE A 90 8.05 -5.72 39.83
C PHE A 90 7.50 -6.94 40.54
N SER A 91 6.37 -6.80 41.21
CA SER A 91 5.70 -7.94 41.79
C SER A 91 4.95 -8.75 40.71
N ALA A 92 5.04 -10.07 40.77
CA ALA A 92 4.27 -10.91 39.87
C ALA A 92 2.77 -10.61 40.00
N THR A 93 2.05 -10.56 38.88
CA THR A 93 0.60 -10.42 38.84
C THR A 93 -0.06 -11.73 39.32
N PRO A 94 -1.33 -11.72 39.76
CA PRO A 94 -2.04 -12.94 40.14
C PRO A 94 -1.99 -14.01 39.04
N ASP A 95 -2.14 -13.63 37.79
CA ASP A 95 -2.09 -14.54 36.63
C ASP A 95 -0.70 -15.16 36.47
N MET A 96 0.38 -14.38 36.69
CA MET A 96 1.76 -14.89 36.65
C MET A 96 2.03 -15.87 37.83
N VAL A 97 1.48 -15.61 39.00
CA VAL A 97 1.57 -16.50 40.16
C VAL A 97 0.83 -17.79 39.87
N LEU A 98 -0.39 -17.71 39.31
CA LEU A 98 -1.17 -18.87 38.94
C LEU A 98 -0.47 -19.73 37.90
N ALA A 99 0.11 -19.10 36.87
CA ALA A 99 0.88 -19.76 35.81
C ALA A 99 2.16 -20.44 36.32
N ALA A 100 2.70 -19.96 37.45
CA ALA A 100 3.85 -20.57 38.13
C ALA A 100 3.50 -21.70 39.08
N GLY A 101 2.24 -22.11 39.12
CA GLY A 101 1.76 -23.22 40.03
C GLY A 101 1.05 -22.75 41.29
N GLY A 102 0.75 -21.44 41.39
CA GLY A 102 0.15 -20.82 42.58
C GLY A 102 1.18 -20.54 43.70
N GLY A 103 0.73 -19.92 44.76
CA GLY A 103 1.58 -19.58 45.91
C GLY A 103 1.66 -18.06 46.15
N ASP A 104 2.77 -17.63 46.77
CA ASP A 104 2.99 -16.24 47.12
C ASP A 104 3.51 -15.43 45.92
N GLN A 105 3.30 -14.11 45.96
CA GLN A 105 3.90 -13.19 45.00
C GLN A 105 5.41 -13.25 45.08
N PHE A 106 6.07 -13.14 43.91
CA PHE A 106 7.53 -13.15 43.78
C PHE A 106 8.04 -11.93 43.05
N PRO A 107 9.30 -11.51 43.30
CA PRO A 107 9.87 -10.37 42.66
C PRO A 107 10.44 -10.72 41.27
N LEU A 108 10.26 -9.83 40.32
CA LEU A 108 10.81 -9.92 38.98
C LEU A 108 11.63 -8.67 38.65
N CYS A 109 12.68 -8.81 37.86
CA CYS A 109 13.31 -7.66 37.21
C CYS A 109 12.40 -7.14 36.11
N GLU A 110 12.66 -5.93 35.61
CA GLU A 110 11.84 -5.31 34.59
C GLU A 110 11.75 -6.13 33.30
N THR A 111 12.89 -6.63 32.83
CA THR A 111 12.91 -7.42 31.58
C THR A 111 12.10 -8.68 31.70
N ASP A 112 12.20 -9.42 32.81
CA ASP A 112 11.47 -10.67 32.98
C ASP A 112 9.99 -10.45 33.26
N TYR A 113 9.63 -9.37 33.98
CA TYR A 113 8.25 -8.96 34.15
C TYR A 113 7.57 -8.66 32.80
N PHE A 114 8.21 -7.82 31.95
CA PHE A 114 7.67 -7.48 30.64
C PHE A 114 7.76 -8.65 29.65
N ARG A 115 8.72 -9.54 29.79
CA ARG A 115 8.79 -10.80 29.01
C ARG A 115 7.56 -11.68 29.27
N ARG A 116 7.17 -11.87 30.55
CA ARG A 116 6.01 -12.65 30.91
C ARG A 116 4.68 -12.05 30.41
N LEU A 117 4.65 -10.74 30.18
CA LEU A 117 3.52 -10.03 29.59
C LEU A 117 3.57 -10.01 28.05
N ASP A 118 4.57 -10.61 27.44
CA ASP A 118 4.84 -10.49 26.00
C ASP A 118 4.97 -9.02 25.55
N LEU A 119 5.63 -8.18 26.34
CA LEU A 119 5.81 -6.75 26.11
C LEU A 119 7.29 -6.36 26.03
N LEU A 120 8.08 -7.13 25.27
CA LEU A 120 9.45 -6.80 24.94
C LEU A 120 9.53 -6.37 23.46
N CYS A 121 10.35 -5.37 23.20
CA CYS A 121 10.62 -4.96 21.82
C CYS A 121 11.47 -6.04 21.12
N ALA A 122 10.98 -6.54 19.98
CA ALA A 122 11.69 -7.58 19.22
C ALA A 122 13.06 -7.12 18.71
N ARG A 123 13.27 -5.80 18.50
CA ARG A 123 14.55 -5.26 18.02
C ARG A 123 15.60 -5.09 19.13
N CYS A 124 15.23 -4.55 20.28
CA CYS A 124 16.20 -4.21 21.34
C CYS A 124 16.08 -5.05 22.61
N GLY A 125 15.06 -5.90 22.75
CA GLY A 125 14.82 -6.73 23.93
C GLY A 125 14.41 -5.97 25.19
N HIS A 126 14.21 -4.65 25.12
CA HIS A 126 13.79 -3.84 26.26
C HIS A 126 12.26 -3.78 26.41
N ALA A 127 11.84 -3.45 27.61
CA ALA A 127 10.43 -3.34 27.99
C ALA A 127 9.68 -2.24 27.23
N LEU A 128 8.52 -2.59 26.70
CA LEU A 128 7.59 -1.68 26.04
C LEU A 128 6.71 -0.99 27.09
N ARG A 129 7.18 0.16 27.58
CA ARG A 129 6.51 0.90 28.67
C ARG A 129 5.47 1.90 28.20
N GLY A 130 5.48 2.24 26.91
CA GLY A 130 4.61 3.25 26.30
C GLY A 130 3.86 2.71 25.11
N SER A 131 3.59 3.59 24.17
CA SER A 131 3.04 3.21 22.87
C SER A 131 4.02 2.30 22.13
N TYR A 132 3.48 1.27 21.51
CA TYR A 132 4.28 0.33 20.72
C TYR A 132 3.50 -0.11 19.47
N ILE A 133 4.24 -0.61 18.50
CA ILE A 133 3.71 -1.14 17.24
C ILE A 133 3.68 -2.67 17.33
N THR A 134 2.58 -3.27 16.90
CA THR A 134 2.48 -4.71 16.69
C THR A 134 2.49 -5.00 15.20
N ALA A 135 3.49 -5.70 14.72
CA ALA A 135 3.62 -6.09 13.32
C ALA A 135 4.40 -7.41 13.21
N LEU A 136 4.12 -8.20 12.17
CA LEU A 136 4.79 -9.49 11.93
C LEU A 136 4.77 -10.44 13.14
N GLY A 137 3.67 -10.46 13.90
CA GLY A 137 3.55 -11.27 15.12
C GLY A 137 4.44 -10.80 16.28
N SER A 138 5.14 -9.68 16.16
CA SER A 138 6.08 -9.13 17.13
C SER A 138 5.71 -7.71 17.55
N LYS A 139 6.33 -7.22 18.64
CA LYS A 139 6.07 -5.88 19.17
C LYS A 139 7.36 -5.06 19.16
N TYR A 140 7.23 -3.77 18.84
CA TYR A 140 8.36 -2.86 18.65
C TYR A 140 8.11 -1.51 19.34
N HIS A 141 9.17 -0.87 19.86
CA HIS A 141 9.06 0.57 20.10
C HIS A 141 8.78 1.28 18.79
N VAL A 142 8.11 2.43 18.85
CA VAL A 142 7.75 3.22 17.66
C VAL A 142 9.00 3.53 16.81
N ASP A 143 10.09 3.96 17.46
CA ASP A 143 11.36 4.29 16.80
C ASP A 143 12.15 3.06 16.33
N HIS A 144 11.77 1.86 16.77
CA HIS A 144 12.44 0.63 16.40
C HIS A 144 11.75 -0.15 15.28
N PHE A 145 10.56 0.27 14.89
CA PHE A 145 9.90 -0.28 13.71
C PHE A 145 10.34 0.51 12.47
N THR A 146 11.39 0.04 11.82
CA THR A 146 12.10 0.74 10.75
C THR A 146 12.31 -0.15 9.55
N CYS A 147 12.51 0.46 8.38
CA CYS A 147 12.94 -0.25 7.18
C CYS A 147 14.30 -0.96 7.42
N SER A 148 14.38 -2.22 7.03
CA SER A 148 15.60 -3.04 7.22
C SER A 148 16.82 -2.53 6.42
N MET A 149 16.60 -1.75 5.35
CA MET A 149 17.66 -1.22 4.50
C MET A 149 18.09 0.19 4.87
N CYS A 150 17.17 1.14 5.06
CA CYS A 150 17.51 2.54 5.34
C CYS A 150 17.34 2.93 6.81
N SER A 151 16.85 2.03 7.66
CA SER A 151 16.58 2.28 9.08
C SER A 151 15.63 3.47 9.35
N THR A 152 14.91 3.97 8.34
CA THR A 152 13.92 5.02 8.50
C THR A 152 12.72 4.46 9.26
N PRO A 153 12.28 5.09 10.36
CA PRO A 153 11.10 4.66 11.09
C PRO A 153 9.83 4.89 10.26
N PHE A 154 8.85 4.02 10.43
CA PHE A 154 7.56 4.15 9.79
C PHE A 154 6.63 5.04 10.63
N GLY A 155 6.08 6.06 10.00
CA GLY A 155 5.02 6.89 10.56
C GLY A 155 3.66 6.18 10.55
N PRO A 156 2.63 6.77 11.20
CA PRO A 156 1.29 6.17 11.29
C PRO A 156 0.57 6.02 9.94
N GLU A 157 0.94 6.84 8.96
CA GLU A 157 0.37 6.83 7.61
C GLU A 157 1.27 6.11 6.59
N ASP A 158 2.45 5.64 7.01
CA ASP A 158 3.37 4.97 6.12
C ASP A 158 2.94 3.52 5.89
N SER A 159 3.07 3.08 4.64
CA SER A 159 2.93 1.68 4.30
C SER A 159 4.28 0.98 4.39
N TYR A 160 4.29 -0.20 4.96
CA TYR A 160 5.45 -1.08 4.94
C TYR A 160 5.16 -2.35 4.13
N TYR A 161 6.21 -2.98 3.67
CA TYR A 161 6.16 -4.21 2.87
C TYR A 161 7.01 -5.27 3.54
N GLU A 162 6.46 -6.48 3.59
CA GLU A 162 7.16 -7.64 4.17
C GLU A 162 7.81 -8.48 3.06
N HIS A 163 9.05 -8.88 3.30
CA HIS A 163 9.74 -9.86 2.49
C HIS A 163 10.68 -10.67 3.37
N GLU A 164 10.54 -12.00 3.37
CA GLU A 164 11.34 -12.93 4.19
C GLU A 164 11.39 -12.56 5.68
N GLY A 165 10.24 -12.14 6.25
CA GLY A 165 10.16 -11.77 7.66
C GLY A 165 10.82 -10.43 8.02
N GLN A 166 11.26 -9.66 7.03
CA GLN A 166 11.84 -8.33 7.19
C GLN A 166 10.89 -7.25 6.66
N VAL A 167 11.07 -6.03 7.15
CA VAL A 167 10.21 -4.89 6.82
C VAL A 167 10.94 -3.90 5.93
N TYR A 168 10.30 -3.47 4.84
CA TYR A 168 10.87 -2.56 3.86
C TYR A 168 9.95 -1.38 3.60
N CYS A 169 10.53 -0.19 3.38
CA CYS A 169 9.79 0.96 2.89
C CYS A 169 9.43 0.76 1.41
N HIS A 170 8.51 1.58 0.92
CA HIS A 170 8.05 1.56 -0.47
C HIS A 170 9.22 1.54 -1.47
N PHE A 171 10.20 2.41 -1.28
CA PHE A 171 11.36 2.51 -2.18
C PHE A 171 12.16 1.21 -2.25
N HIS A 172 12.61 0.71 -1.09
CA HIS A 172 13.45 -0.49 -1.07
C HIS A 172 12.69 -1.74 -1.51
N TYR A 173 11.42 -1.87 -1.16
CA TYR A 173 10.63 -2.98 -1.66
C TYR A 173 10.41 -2.91 -3.18
N SER A 174 10.03 -1.73 -3.71
CA SER A 174 9.77 -1.54 -5.14
C SER A 174 10.99 -1.74 -6.03
N THR A 175 12.17 -1.40 -5.52
CA THR A 175 13.43 -1.48 -6.30
C THR A 175 14.15 -2.81 -6.19
N LEU A 176 14.00 -3.51 -5.05
CA LEU A 176 14.78 -4.72 -4.77
C LEU A 176 13.98 -6.02 -4.96
N PHE A 177 12.69 -6.01 -4.64
CA PHE A 177 11.92 -7.24 -4.51
C PHE A 177 10.64 -7.27 -5.35
N ALA A 178 10.04 -6.12 -5.60
CA ALA A 178 8.75 -6.08 -6.29
C ALA A 178 8.86 -6.51 -7.76
N ILE A 179 7.91 -7.33 -8.19
CA ILE A 179 7.76 -7.69 -9.60
C ILE A 179 7.31 -6.46 -10.37
N GLN A 180 7.83 -6.26 -11.58
CA GLN A 180 7.48 -5.16 -12.47
C GLN A 180 6.29 -5.53 -13.37
N CYS A 181 5.38 -4.59 -13.53
CA CYS A 181 4.24 -4.77 -14.43
C CYS A 181 4.67 -4.73 -15.91
N SER A 182 4.31 -5.74 -16.69
CA SER A 182 4.62 -5.81 -18.13
C SER A 182 3.94 -4.70 -18.96
N GLY A 183 2.91 -4.05 -18.42
CA GLY A 183 2.17 -2.97 -19.10
C GLY A 183 2.71 -1.59 -18.84
N CYS A 184 3.02 -1.25 -17.60
CA CYS A 184 3.41 0.10 -17.18
C CYS A 184 4.84 0.20 -16.63
N GLN A 185 5.53 -0.94 -16.43
CA GLN A 185 6.89 -1.03 -15.89
C GLN A 185 7.07 -0.32 -14.54
N THR A 186 6.01 -0.32 -13.72
CA THR A 186 6.12 0.06 -12.32
C THR A 186 5.94 -1.15 -11.42
N ALA A 187 6.42 -1.04 -10.18
CA ALA A 187 6.36 -2.11 -9.20
C ALA A 187 4.92 -2.55 -8.89
N ILE A 188 4.69 -3.84 -8.85
CA ILE A 188 3.41 -4.41 -8.43
C ILE A 188 3.46 -4.62 -6.92
N LEU A 189 2.65 -3.85 -6.19
CA LEU A 189 2.64 -3.84 -4.73
C LEU A 189 1.41 -4.50 -4.12
N LYS A 190 0.47 -4.93 -4.95
CA LYS A 190 -0.81 -5.53 -4.55
C LYS A 190 -1.10 -6.76 -5.41
N GLN A 191 -2.39 -6.99 -5.67
CA GLN A 191 -2.84 -8.08 -6.55
C GLN A 191 -2.31 -7.88 -7.98
N PHE A 192 -2.03 -8.99 -8.66
CA PHE A 192 -1.59 -9.00 -10.04
C PHE A 192 -2.27 -10.12 -10.84
N VAL A 193 -2.25 -9.96 -12.15
CA VAL A 193 -2.63 -10.98 -13.12
C VAL A 193 -1.35 -11.61 -13.68
N GLU A 194 -1.26 -12.90 -13.61
CA GLU A 194 -0.15 -13.69 -14.17
C GLU A 194 -0.60 -14.37 -15.46
N ILE A 195 0.20 -14.26 -16.51
CA ILE A 195 -0.10 -14.84 -17.81
C ILE A 195 1.16 -15.50 -18.35
N ASN A 196 1.06 -16.77 -18.66
CA ASN A 196 2.14 -17.46 -19.38
C ASN A 196 1.97 -17.27 -20.89
N ARG A 197 2.96 -16.65 -21.54
CA ARG A 197 3.04 -16.54 -23.00
C ARG A 197 4.41 -16.96 -23.48
N ASN A 198 4.44 -17.90 -24.40
CA ASN A 198 5.68 -18.40 -25.01
C ASN A 198 6.72 -18.85 -23.97
N ASN A 199 6.31 -19.56 -22.93
CA ASN A 199 7.12 -19.99 -21.79
C ASN A 199 7.74 -18.83 -20.96
N ALA A 200 7.20 -17.63 -21.05
CA ALA A 200 7.53 -16.50 -20.21
C ALA A 200 6.31 -16.09 -19.38
N ASP A 201 6.50 -15.90 -18.08
CA ASP A 201 5.46 -15.43 -17.19
C ASP A 201 5.45 -13.91 -17.19
N GLU A 202 4.33 -13.34 -17.62
CA GLU A 202 4.07 -11.91 -17.58
C GLU A 202 3.21 -11.56 -16.37
N HIS A 203 3.62 -10.55 -15.63
CA HIS A 203 2.89 -10.05 -14.46
C HIS A 203 2.32 -8.66 -14.76
N TRP A 204 1.07 -8.45 -14.43
CA TRP A 204 0.35 -7.24 -14.78
C TRP A 204 -0.44 -6.70 -13.60
N HIS A 205 -0.50 -5.37 -13.42
CA HIS A 205 -1.60 -4.80 -12.64
C HIS A 205 -2.93 -5.19 -13.29
N PRO A 206 -3.99 -5.47 -12.52
CA PRO A 206 -5.28 -5.85 -13.10
C PRO A 206 -5.80 -4.85 -14.13
N GLU A 207 -5.70 -3.55 -13.83
CA GLU A 207 -6.14 -2.47 -14.70
C GLU A 207 -5.28 -2.37 -15.97
N CYS A 208 -3.97 -2.50 -15.86
CA CYS A 208 -3.04 -2.52 -17.00
C CYS A 208 -3.33 -3.70 -17.92
N TYR A 209 -3.64 -4.86 -17.34
CA TYR A 209 -4.02 -6.04 -18.11
C TYR A 209 -5.34 -5.82 -18.86
N MET A 210 -6.36 -5.27 -18.20
CA MET A 210 -7.64 -4.99 -18.82
C MET A 210 -7.49 -4.00 -19.99
N ILE A 211 -6.76 -2.90 -19.80
CA ILE A 211 -6.45 -1.93 -20.86
C ILE A 211 -5.75 -2.63 -22.04
N HIS A 212 -4.74 -3.46 -21.76
CA HIS A 212 -4.06 -4.20 -22.81
C HIS A 212 -4.96 -5.24 -23.50
N ARG A 213 -5.79 -5.94 -22.76
CA ARG A 213 -6.68 -6.98 -23.31
C ARG A 213 -7.75 -6.39 -24.23
N TYR A 214 -8.40 -5.32 -23.80
CA TYR A 214 -9.51 -4.71 -24.54
C TYR A 214 -9.01 -3.78 -25.66
N TRP A 215 -8.09 -2.90 -25.37
CA TRP A 215 -7.67 -1.84 -26.32
C TRP A 215 -6.25 -2.03 -26.89
N LYS A 216 -5.53 -3.10 -26.51
CA LYS A 216 -4.17 -3.41 -26.99
C LYS A 216 -3.12 -2.34 -26.69
N ILE A 217 -3.35 -1.52 -25.67
CA ILE A 217 -2.45 -0.43 -25.26
C ILE A 217 -1.46 -0.95 -24.23
N LYS A 218 -0.18 -0.63 -24.39
CA LYS A 218 0.87 -0.70 -23.35
C LYS A 218 1.24 0.72 -22.95
N LEU A 219 1.36 0.97 -21.65
CA LEU A 219 1.56 2.30 -21.07
C LEU A 219 3.03 2.70 -20.96
N ALA A 220 3.91 1.72 -20.87
CA ALA A 220 5.35 1.95 -20.90
C ALA A 220 5.85 2.05 -22.34
N PRO A 221 6.80 2.94 -22.62
CA PRO A 221 7.52 2.92 -23.89
C PRO A 221 8.18 1.54 -24.03
N SER A 222 8.05 0.93 -25.19
CA SER A 222 8.84 -0.27 -25.52
C SER A 222 10.31 0.08 -25.31
N ALA A 223 11.07 -0.78 -24.60
CA ALA A 223 12.50 -0.60 -24.51
C ALA A 223 13.04 -0.38 -25.93
N PRO A 224 13.90 0.63 -26.18
CA PRO A 224 14.41 0.89 -27.50
C PRO A 224 15.10 -0.38 -28.00
N SER A 225 14.53 -1.02 -29.01
CA SER A 225 15.25 -1.95 -29.84
C SER A 225 16.43 -1.14 -30.42
N HIS A 226 17.64 -1.67 -30.41
CA HIS A 226 18.92 -1.04 -30.76
C HIS A 226 18.97 -0.28 -32.11
N ALA A 227 17.84 0.16 -32.67
CA ALA A 227 17.72 0.83 -33.97
C ALA A 227 17.22 2.29 -33.91
N ASP A 228 16.65 2.76 -32.79
CA ASP A 228 16.03 4.09 -32.71
C ASP A 228 16.52 4.91 -31.52
N ALA A 229 17.74 5.41 -31.61
CA ALA A 229 18.22 6.47 -30.76
C ALA A 229 17.74 7.84 -31.32
N VAL A 230 16.46 8.22 -31.07
CA VAL A 230 15.99 9.59 -31.29
C VAL A 230 14.91 9.98 -30.28
N GLN A 231 15.32 10.87 -29.38
CA GLN A 231 14.57 11.92 -28.70
C GLN A 231 13.34 11.57 -27.86
N ASP A 232 13.59 11.66 -26.56
CA ASP A 232 12.64 11.83 -25.47
C ASP A 232 11.80 13.12 -25.67
N VAL A 233 10.52 12.97 -26.03
CA VAL A 233 9.57 14.07 -26.05
C VAL A 233 8.83 14.11 -24.73
N SER A 234 9.34 14.93 -23.83
CA SER A 234 8.68 15.35 -22.61
C SER A 234 7.35 16.04 -22.94
N LEU A 235 6.22 15.40 -22.66
CA LEU A 235 4.88 16.00 -22.70
C LEU A 235 4.72 16.98 -21.54
N SER A 236 5.11 18.24 -21.76
CA SER A 236 4.82 19.36 -20.88
C SER A 236 3.41 19.87 -21.15
N MET A 237 2.55 19.87 -20.14
CA MET A 237 1.26 20.56 -20.14
C MET A 237 1.50 22.07 -20.14
N PRO A 238 0.78 22.88 -20.94
CA PRO A 238 0.92 24.33 -20.94
C PRO A 238 0.11 24.96 -19.79
N GLY A 239 0.78 25.73 -18.94
CA GLY A 239 0.10 26.61 -18.00
C GLY A 239 0.78 26.83 -16.66
N ALA A 240 1.91 27.51 -16.62
CA ALA A 240 2.27 28.43 -15.52
C ALA A 240 3.49 29.25 -15.93
N LEU A 241 3.36 30.55 -15.81
CA LEU A 241 4.28 31.61 -16.17
C LEU A 241 5.66 31.46 -15.54
N ALA A 242 6.67 31.70 -16.38
CA ALA A 242 8.08 31.76 -16.06
C ALA A 242 8.46 33.02 -15.29
N LEU A 243 9.38 32.87 -14.36
CA LEU A 243 10.36 33.88 -14.00
C LEU A 243 11.72 33.20 -13.92
N THR A 244 12.60 33.59 -14.83
CA THR A 244 14.02 33.26 -14.86
C THR A 244 14.79 34.07 -13.82
N PRO A 245 15.94 33.57 -13.32
CA PRO A 245 17.17 34.19 -13.73
C PRO A 245 18.28 33.21 -14.12
N SER A 246 19.04 33.73 -15.07
CA SER A 246 20.26 33.22 -15.66
C SER A 246 21.42 33.02 -14.70
N SER A 247 22.20 31.99 -14.90
CA SER A 247 23.67 32.08 -15.04
C SER A 247 24.31 30.70 -15.33
N SER A 248 25.15 30.76 -16.28
CA SER A 248 26.17 29.96 -16.94
C SER A 248 26.93 28.88 -16.15
N GLU A 249 27.44 27.93 -16.98
CA GLU A 249 28.64 27.09 -16.88
C GLU A 249 28.38 25.71 -16.28
N GLU A 250 28.77 24.62 -16.80
CA GLU A 250 29.75 24.11 -17.74
C GLU A 250 29.46 22.61 -17.97
N GLN A 251 29.68 22.15 -19.16
CA GLN A 251 29.54 20.78 -19.66
C GLN A 251 30.54 19.85 -18.98
N LEU A 252 30.05 18.72 -18.47
CA LEU A 252 30.84 17.48 -18.48
C LEU A 252 29.89 16.30 -18.71
N ALA A 253 30.08 15.65 -19.84
CA ALA A 253 29.43 14.40 -20.20
C ALA A 253 29.79 13.32 -19.20
N SER A 254 28.80 12.85 -18.45
CA SER A 254 28.88 11.61 -17.69
C SER A 254 27.58 10.87 -17.86
N SER A 255 27.69 9.63 -18.28
CA SER A 255 26.66 8.61 -18.41
C SER A 255 25.58 8.77 -17.34
N ASN A 256 24.35 9.10 -17.75
CA ASN A 256 23.18 9.29 -16.90
C ASN A 256 22.76 7.96 -16.25
N ASN A 257 23.47 7.56 -15.19
CA ASN A 257 22.93 6.70 -14.18
C ASN A 257 22.14 7.63 -13.22
N VAL A 258 20.93 8.02 -13.60
CA VAL A 258 20.04 8.77 -12.73
C VAL A 258 19.72 7.85 -11.55
N GLN A 259 20.40 8.08 -10.43
CA GLN A 259 20.19 7.34 -9.19
C GLN A 259 18.74 7.58 -8.77
N GLU A 260 17.89 6.56 -8.87
CA GLU A 260 16.49 6.65 -8.49
C GLU A 260 16.39 7.02 -7.00
N THR A 261 15.66 8.09 -6.72
CA THR A 261 15.40 8.53 -5.35
C THR A 261 14.06 7.99 -4.85
N PRO A 262 13.84 7.85 -3.53
CA PRO A 262 12.55 7.44 -2.99
C PRO A 262 11.37 8.28 -3.50
N ALA A 263 11.59 9.60 -3.62
CA ALA A 263 10.58 10.53 -4.14
C ALA A 263 10.30 10.32 -5.63
N SER A 264 11.34 10.07 -6.45
CA SER A 264 11.17 9.84 -7.89
C SER A 264 10.41 8.55 -8.19
N VAL A 265 10.73 7.47 -7.49
CA VAL A 265 10.04 6.17 -7.63
C VAL A 265 8.56 6.30 -7.24
N LEU A 266 8.27 6.93 -6.12
CA LEU A 266 6.91 7.16 -5.67
C LEU A 266 6.11 8.05 -6.64
N GLN A 267 6.74 9.11 -7.14
CA GLN A 267 6.13 10.02 -8.12
C GLN A 267 5.84 9.31 -9.44
N LYS A 268 6.79 8.52 -9.96
CA LYS A 268 6.62 7.70 -11.17
C LYS A 268 5.43 6.76 -11.03
N GLN A 269 5.33 6.08 -9.90
CA GLN A 269 4.22 5.16 -9.63
C GLN A 269 2.88 5.90 -9.58
N ARG A 270 2.77 6.99 -8.80
CA ARG A 270 1.54 7.79 -8.71
C ARG A 270 1.10 8.36 -10.06
N THR A 271 2.05 8.87 -10.83
CA THR A 271 1.77 9.39 -12.18
C THR A 271 1.23 8.29 -13.08
N MET A 272 1.81 7.10 -13.01
CA MET A 272 1.35 5.96 -13.80
C MET A 272 -0.03 5.46 -13.35
N GLU A 273 -0.28 5.37 -12.05
CA GLU A 273 -1.60 5.02 -11.50
C GLU A 273 -2.68 6.00 -11.97
N MET A 274 -2.42 7.30 -11.93
CA MET A 274 -3.35 8.31 -12.44
C MET A 274 -3.58 8.17 -13.95
N ARG A 275 -2.52 7.92 -14.73
CA ARG A 275 -2.62 7.70 -16.19
C ARG A 275 -3.48 6.47 -16.49
N VAL A 276 -3.23 5.35 -15.83
CA VAL A 276 -4.01 4.10 -15.95
C VAL A 276 -5.48 4.37 -15.63
N PHE A 277 -5.77 5.01 -14.50
CA PHE A 277 -7.12 5.34 -14.08
C PHE A 277 -7.84 6.25 -15.09
N THR A 278 -7.15 7.28 -15.60
CA THR A 278 -7.72 8.21 -16.57
C THR A 278 -8.06 7.50 -17.88
N ILE A 279 -7.13 6.69 -18.42
CA ILE A 279 -7.35 5.92 -19.65
C ILE A 279 -8.54 4.96 -19.46
N TRP A 280 -8.54 4.18 -18.38
CA TRP A 280 -9.63 3.27 -18.09
C TRP A 280 -10.97 3.98 -18.02
N ARG A 281 -11.06 5.05 -17.24
CA ARG A 281 -12.30 5.80 -17.04
C ARG A 281 -12.84 6.41 -18.35
N VAL A 282 -11.95 7.02 -19.12
CA VAL A 282 -12.35 7.69 -20.38
C VAL A 282 -12.84 6.67 -21.39
N LEU A 283 -12.07 5.62 -21.64
CA LEU A 283 -12.41 4.61 -22.65
C LEU A 283 -13.63 3.79 -22.24
N SER A 284 -13.74 3.34 -20.99
CA SER A 284 -14.92 2.60 -20.52
C SER A 284 -16.17 3.45 -20.55
N SER A 285 -16.11 4.73 -20.17
CA SER A 285 -17.24 5.64 -20.20
C SER A 285 -17.70 5.92 -21.63
N PHE A 286 -16.79 6.07 -22.57
CA PHE A 286 -17.10 6.25 -23.99
C PHE A 286 -17.78 4.99 -24.55
N GLU A 287 -17.22 3.81 -24.31
CA GLU A 287 -17.76 2.53 -24.75
C GLU A 287 -19.18 2.29 -24.20
N GLU A 288 -19.36 2.42 -22.89
CA GLU A 288 -20.64 2.24 -22.22
C GLU A 288 -21.72 3.23 -22.75
N SER A 289 -21.35 4.50 -22.88
CA SER A 289 -22.25 5.54 -23.36
C SER A 289 -22.66 5.32 -24.83
N SER A 290 -21.71 4.89 -25.67
CA SER A 290 -21.98 4.59 -27.09
C SER A 290 -22.85 3.33 -27.24
N ALA A 291 -22.53 2.27 -26.53
CA ALA A 291 -23.32 1.04 -26.50
C ALA A 291 -24.74 1.28 -25.97
N GLY A 292 -24.87 2.12 -24.92
CA GLY A 292 -26.14 2.55 -24.37
C GLY A 292 -27.00 3.26 -25.40
N CYS A 293 -26.43 4.21 -26.15
CA CYS A 293 -27.13 4.90 -27.22
C CYS A 293 -27.63 3.94 -28.30
N ILE A 294 -26.81 2.99 -28.75
CA ILE A 294 -27.19 1.98 -29.74
C ILE A 294 -28.31 1.10 -29.22
N SER A 295 -28.23 0.61 -28.00
CA SER A 295 -29.26 -0.23 -27.37
C SER A 295 -30.56 0.50 -27.19
N ASP A 296 -30.52 1.77 -26.76
CA ASP A 296 -31.73 2.60 -26.61
C ASP A 296 -32.39 2.93 -27.96
N MET A 297 -31.60 3.20 -29.01
CA MET A 297 -32.15 3.36 -30.37
C MET A 297 -32.93 2.13 -30.80
N LEU A 298 -32.36 0.93 -30.66
CA LEU A 298 -33.01 -0.34 -31.00
C LEU A 298 -34.33 -0.53 -30.22
N ARG A 299 -34.27 -0.31 -28.91
CA ARG A 299 -35.45 -0.44 -28.03
C ARG A 299 -36.55 0.51 -28.39
N HIS A 300 -36.25 1.77 -28.70
CA HIS A 300 -37.24 2.77 -29.09
C HIS A 300 -37.87 2.47 -30.45
N VAL A 301 -37.04 2.06 -31.42
CA VAL A 301 -37.56 1.69 -32.77
C VAL A 301 -38.43 0.41 -32.67
N SER A 302 -38.01 -0.59 -31.92
CA SER A 302 -38.77 -1.84 -31.72
C SER A 302 -40.12 -1.59 -31.05
N ASN A 303 -40.24 -0.56 -30.20
CA ASN A 303 -41.47 -0.18 -29.51
C ASN A 303 -42.30 0.87 -30.27
N GLY A 304 -41.97 1.20 -31.52
CA GLY A 304 -42.64 2.21 -32.32
C GLY A 304 -42.48 3.66 -31.86
N LYS A 305 -41.54 3.92 -30.93
CA LYS A 305 -41.27 5.26 -30.38
C LYS A 305 -40.13 5.95 -31.16
N TYR A 306 -40.38 6.20 -32.46
CA TYR A 306 -39.36 6.70 -33.38
C TYR A 306 -38.72 8.04 -32.97
N VAL A 307 -39.49 8.99 -32.41
CA VAL A 307 -38.95 10.27 -31.93
C VAL A 307 -37.93 10.07 -30.82
N GLY A 308 -38.14 9.10 -29.92
CA GLY A 308 -37.15 8.71 -28.92
C GLY A 308 -35.88 8.14 -29.54
N GLY A 309 -36.05 7.27 -30.55
CA GLY A 309 -34.93 6.70 -31.31
C GLY A 309 -34.04 7.77 -31.96
N VAL A 310 -34.65 8.80 -32.59
CA VAL A 310 -33.90 9.92 -33.21
C VAL A 310 -33.07 10.70 -32.20
N ARG A 311 -33.56 10.90 -30.97
CA ARG A 311 -32.76 11.57 -29.92
C ARG A 311 -31.49 10.78 -29.54
N PHE A 312 -31.62 9.46 -29.43
CA PHE A 312 -30.46 8.62 -29.16
C PHE A 312 -29.52 8.52 -30.34
N ALA A 313 -30.04 8.53 -31.57
CA ALA A 313 -29.25 8.62 -32.79
C ALA A 313 -28.40 9.92 -32.82
N ALA A 314 -29.02 11.05 -32.54
CA ALA A 314 -28.34 12.34 -32.48
C ALA A 314 -27.24 12.34 -31.42
N ARG A 315 -27.53 11.75 -30.24
CA ARG A 315 -26.51 11.60 -29.16
C ARG A 315 -25.36 10.70 -29.58
N PHE A 316 -25.64 9.60 -30.25
CA PHE A 316 -24.62 8.70 -30.76
C PHE A 316 -23.70 9.38 -31.82
N VAL A 317 -24.28 10.18 -32.73
CA VAL A 317 -23.53 10.98 -33.68
C VAL A 317 -22.57 11.93 -32.98
N LEU A 318 -22.98 12.59 -31.90
CA LEU A 318 -22.09 13.44 -31.09
C LEU A 318 -20.95 12.66 -30.48
N HIS A 319 -21.17 11.42 -30.00
CA HIS A 319 -20.07 10.57 -29.51
C HIS A 319 -19.06 10.26 -30.61
N VAL A 320 -19.53 9.98 -31.82
CA VAL A 320 -18.66 9.72 -32.98
C VAL A 320 -17.89 10.98 -33.39
N GLU A 321 -18.51 12.15 -33.34
CA GLU A 321 -17.83 13.44 -33.58
C GLU A 321 -16.71 13.69 -32.56
N VAL A 322 -16.98 13.43 -31.28
CA VAL A 322 -15.93 13.53 -30.22
C VAL A 322 -14.77 12.57 -30.50
N LEU A 323 -15.07 11.32 -30.91
CA LEU A 323 -14.04 10.35 -31.28
C LEU A 323 -13.17 10.86 -32.45
N PHE A 324 -13.79 11.34 -33.52
CA PHE A 324 -13.05 11.85 -34.68
C PHE A 324 -12.27 13.13 -34.37
N SER A 325 -12.81 14.03 -33.56
CA SER A 325 -12.07 15.21 -33.09
C SER A 325 -10.83 14.83 -32.27
N ALA A 326 -10.95 13.82 -31.41
CA ALA A 326 -9.80 13.32 -30.64
C ALA A 326 -8.76 12.66 -31.54
N ILE A 327 -9.17 11.94 -32.60
CA ILE A 327 -8.25 11.33 -33.58
C ILE A 327 -7.53 12.42 -34.37
N ASP A 328 -8.24 13.47 -34.83
CA ASP A 328 -7.65 14.60 -35.57
C ASP A 328 -6.64 15.36 -34.70
N GLU A 329 -6.93 15.55 -33.42
CA GLU A 329 -6.03 16.17 -32.46
C GLU A 329 -4.76 15.33 -32.25
N LEU A 330 -4.91 14.01 -32.09
CA LEU A 330 -3.78 13.09 -32.04
C LEU A 330 -2.92 13.16 -33.33
N GLU A 331 -3.53 13.20 -34.50
CA GLU A 331 -2.81 13.30 -35.78
C GLU A 331 -2.01 14.58 -35.83
N MET A 332 -2.55 15.72 -35.40
CA MET A 332 -1.81 16.99 -35.32
C MET A 332 -0.58 16.85 -34.39
N HIS A 333 -0.74 16.23 -33.21
CA HIS A 333 0.39 16.03 -32.30
C HIS A 333 1.46 15.13 -32.90
N PHE A 334 1.12 14.04 -33.59
CA PHE A 334 2.06 13.16 -34.26
C PHE A 334 2.79 13.89 -35.43
N HIS A 335 2.07 14.75 -36.16
CA HIS A 335 2.65 15.53 -37.21
C HIS A 335 3.68 16.54 -36.68
N HIS A 336 3.39 17.23 -35.58
CA HIS A 336 4.32 18.14 -34.91
C HIS A 336 5.56 17.43 -34.35
N ALA A 337 5.37 16.20 -33.85
CA ALA A 337 6.46 15.39 -33.29
C ALA A 337 7.30 14.66 -34.37
N GLN A 338 7.01 14.85 -35.66
CA GLN A 338 7.63 14.11 -36.78
C GLN A 338 7.56 12.58 -36.62
N ALA A 339 6.58 12.10 -35.86
CA ALA A 339 6.38 10.69 -35.61
C ALA A 339 5.61 10.00 -36.74
N GLN A 340 5.68 8.67 -36.79
CA GLN A 340 5.01 7.88 -37.80
C GLN A 340 3.49 8.09 -37.75
N ARG A 341 2.88 8.38 -38.90
CA ARG A 341 1.44 8.64 -39.05
C ARG A 341 0.60 7.45 -38.54
N ILE A 342 -0.45 7.73 -37.79
CA ILE A 342 -1.41 6.72 -37.38
C ILE A 342 -2.22 6.28 -38.60
N GLN A 343 -2.23 4.98 -38.90
CA GLN A 343 -3.03 4.43 -40.02
C GLN A 343 -4.45 4.11 -39.53
N TYR A 344 -5.30 5.11 -39.37
CA TYR A 344 -6.69 4.95 -38.93
C TYR A 344 -7.74 5.21 -40.01
N VAL A 345 -7.34 5.70 -41.19
CA VAL A 345 -8.27 6.12 -42.28
C VAL A 345 -9.19 4.98 -42.73
N ARG A 346 -8.68 3.75 -42.74
CA ARG A 346 -9.47 2.55 -43.09
C ARG A 346 -10.52 2.26 -42.05
N GLU A 347 -10.16 2.25 -40.78
CA GLU A 347 -11.03 1.97 -39.64
C GLU A 347 -12.11 3.05 -39.50
N ALA A 348 -11.74 4.32 -39.64
CA ALA A 348 -12.68 5.44 -39.64
C ALA A 348 -13.71 5.33 -40.77
N ARG A 349 -13.28 4.98 -42.00
CA ARG A 349 -14.21 4.76 -43.12
C ARG A 349 -15.14 3.57 -42.87
N MET A 350 -14.61 2.49 -42.28
CA MET A 350 -15.42 1.33 -41.92
C MET A 350 -16.47 1.70 -40.87
N LEU A 351 -16.10 2.44 -39.84
CA LEU A 351 -17.01 2.91 -38.80
C LEU A 351 -18.13 3.76 -39.42
N CYS A 352 -17.81 4.78 -40.23
CA CYS A 352 -18.78 5.61 -40.90
C CYS A 352 -19.75 4.78 -41.78
N LYS A 353 -19.24 3.83 -42.56
CA LYS A 353 -20.07 2.95 -43.41
C LYS A 353 -21.02 2.09 -42.56
N LYS A 354 -20.55 1.55 -41.45
CA LYS A 354 -21.39 0.73 -40.55
C LYS A 354 -22.43 1.58 -39.83
N ILE A 355 -22.12 2.80 -39.43
CA ILE A 355 -23.10 3.75 -38.85
C ILE A 355 -24.20 4.08 -39.86
N VAL A 356 -23.84 4.39 -41.11
CA VAL A 356 -24.84 4.66 -42.16
C VAL A 356 -25.72 3.44 -42.42
N ASN A 357 -25.16 2.25 -42.53
CA ASN A 357 -25.91 1.01 -42.70
C ASN A 357 -26.82 0.73 -41.51
N PHE A 358 -26.38 0.96 -40.28
CA PHE A 358 -27.18 0.81 -39.08
C PHE A 358 -28.38 1.74 -39.06
N PHE A 359 -28.20 3.04 -39.36
CA PHE A 359 -29.29 3.98 -39.45
C PHE A 359 -30.25 3.65 -40.61
N SER A 360 -29.73 3.22 -41.76
CA SER A 360 -30.54 2.74 -42.86
C SER A 360 -31.45 1.57 -42.46
N LEU A 361 -30.89 0.56 -41.77
CA LEU A 361 -31.67 -0.56 -41.23
C LEU A 361 -32.70 -0.17 -40.20
N LEU A 362 -32.38 0.79 -39.34
CA LEU A 362 -33.37 1.32 -38.37
C LEU A 362 -34.53 2.03 -39.04
N SER A 363 -34.35 2.62 -40.20
CA SER A 363 -35.38 3.28 -40.98
C SER A 363 -36.30 2.31 -41.72
N HIS A 364 -35.87 1.08 -42.01
CA HIS A 364 -36.65 0.06 -42.69
C HIS A 364 -37.33 -0.86 -41.67
N THR A 365 -38.65 -0.71 -41.50
CA THR A 365 -39.44 -1.44 -40.49
C THR A 365 -39.72 -2.90 -40.82
N GLN A 366 -39.38 -3.37 -42.00
CA GLN A 366 -39.74 -4.71 -42.51
C GLN A 366 -38.60 -5.76 -42.42
N GLU A 367 -37.42 -5.41 -41.97
CA GLU A 367 -36.30 -6.35 -41.94
C GLU A 367 -36.30 -7.26 -40.70
N THR A 368 -35.82 -8.51 -40.88
CA THR A 368 -35.79 -9.57 -39.86
C THR A 368 -34.90 -9.22 -38.67
N GLY A 369 -35.33 -9.59 -37.47
CA GLY A 369 -34.58 -9.31 -36.22
C GLY A 369 -33.15 -9.87 -36.22
N ALA A 370 -32.85 -10.94 -36.95
CA ALA A 370 -31.53 -11.51 -37.09
C ALA A 370 -30.55 -10.59 -37.81
N GLN A 371 -30.98 -9.93 -38.88
CA GLN A 371 -30.17 -9.01 -39.68
C GLN A 371 -29.82 -7.72 -38.90
N ARG A 372 -30.77 -7.21 -38.10
CA ARG A 372 -30.54 -6.09 -37.19
C ARG A 372 -29.51 -6.43 -36.11
N MET A 373 -29.59 -7.65 -35.55
CA MET A 373 -28.69 -8.09 -34.52
C MET A 373 -27.26 -8.23 -35.01
N HIS A 374 -27.04 -8.77 -36.21
CA HIS A 374 -25.72 -8.91 -36.83
C HIS A 374 -25.06 -7.53 -37.04
N ILE A 375 -25.75 -6.58 -37.65
CA ILE A 375 -25.19 -5.23 -37.92
C ILE A 375 -24.95 -4.45 -36.59
N THR A 376 -25.81 -4.65 -35.60
CA THR A 376 -25.59 -4.08 -34.27
C THR A 376 -24.31 -4.62 -33.61
N GLN A 377 -24.08 -5.92 -33.71
CA GLN A 377 -22.85 -6.51 -33.19
C GLN A 377 -21.59 -6.02 -33.92
N GLU A 378 -21.67 -5.90 -35.24
CA GLU A 378 -20.56 -5.33 -36.04
C GLU A 378 -20.30 -3.87 -35.69
N LEU A 379 -21.33 -3.05 -35.46
CA LEU A 379 -21.19 -1.66 -35.08
C LEU A 379 -20.58 -1.56 -33.68
N LEU A 380 -21.06 -2.33 -32.71
CA LEU A 380 -20.51 -2.38 -31.36
C LEU A 380 -19.03 -2.75 -31.38
N SER A 381 -18.64 -3.77 -32.16
CA SER A 381 -17.23 -4.20 -32.25
C SER A 381 -16.30 -3.19 -32.92
N LEU A 382 -16.82 -2.20 -33.64
CA LEU A 382 -16.03 -1.11 -34.23
C LEU A 382 -15.92 0.11 -33.33
N VAL A 383 -16.85 0.27 -32.40
CA VAL A 383 -16.87 1.38 -31.42
C VAL A 383 -16.03 1.02 -30.19
N THR A 384 -15.95 -0.26 -29.85
CA THR A 384 -15.11 -0.82 -28.78
C THR A 384 -13.70 -1.15 -29.29
#